data_12c8515154ab05e593ea6f3ba3b583bb
#
_entry.id   12c8515154ab05e593ea6f3ba3b583bb
#
_cell.length_a   1.000
_cell.length_b   1.000
_cell.length_c   1.000
_cell.angle_alpha   90.00
_cell.angle_beta   90.00
_cell.angle_gamma   90.00
#
_symmetry.space_group_name_H-M   'P 1'
#
loop_
_entity.id
_entity.type
_entity.pdbx_description
1 polymer ?
#
loop_
_entity_poly.entity_id
_entity_poly.type
_entity_poly.pdbx_seq_one_letter_code
_entity_poly.pdbx_strand_id
1 'polypeptide(L)'
;MSRRRMAKCLALCALALAVCVGIAAALVISKTRQRAAEAAAAASAAAASEAAKAAEEEAARAASEAAEAARQEEERLAAEAAAAKRAEQVTAAQAEHDSVQYGDKLGRIWVEGTNVDCALYWGDSEGQFGRGAGCRAESDCVLPGENGTVFIGGHTGTYFSDLGSTQLGAIIHLETDWGDFTYKVTDMQVIQETDVDKVRWGAEEPSCILYTCYPFGILTHTPQRYAVYADPVSADEYGVVPSETTEK
;
A
#
# COMPACT_ATOMS: atom_id res chain seq x y z
N MET A 1 -5.53 -93.07 -70.32
CA MET A 1 -6.49 -92.45 -69.37
C MET A 1 -7.64 -91.88 -70.16
N SER A 2 -8.88 -92.18 -69.80
CA SER A 2 -10.09 -91.74 -70.54
C SER A 2 -10.28 -90.26 -70.41
N ARG A 3 -10.60 -89.54 -71.55
CA ARG A 3 -10.89 -88.06 -71.59
C ARG A 3 -11.89 -87.63 -70.51
N ARG A 4 -12.80 -88.47 -70.04
CA ARG A 4 -13.78 -88.24 -68.97
C ARG A 4 -13.12 -88.19 -67.56
N ARG A 5 -12.02 -88.87 -67.29
CA ARG A 5 -11.29 -88.81 -66.00
C ARG A 5 -10.44 -87.48 -65.91
N MET A 6 -9.90 -87.07 -67.04
CA MET A 6 -9.12 -85.88 -67.10
C MET A 6 -10.01 -84.64 -66.92
N ALA A 7 -11.20 -84.64 -67.55
CA ALA A 7 -12.18 -83.53 -67.35
C ALA A 7 -12.70 -83.47 -65.88
N LYS A 8 -12.90 -84.58 -65.21
CA LYS A 8 -13.31 -84.63 -63.79
C LYS A 8 -12.18 -84.14 -62.87
N CYS A 9 -10.91 -84.46 -63.13
CA CYS A 9 -9.80 -83.91 -62.35
C CYS A 9 -9.62 -82.43 -62.57
N LEU A 10 -9.76 -81.88 -63.78
CA LEU A 10 -9.70 -80.48 -64.06
C LEU A 10 -10.86 -79.73 -63.38
N ALA A 11 -12.05 -80.28 -63.35
CA ALA A 11 -13.20 -79.65 -62.68
C ALA A 11 -13.00 -79.58 -61.17
N LEU A 12 -12.46 -80.70 -60.53
CA LEU A 12 -12.14 -80.75 -59.12
C LEU A 12 -11.02 -79.73 -58.74
N CYS A 13 -9.97 -79.66 -59.56
CA CYS A 13 -8.91 -78.64 -59.36
C CYS A 13 -9.44 -77.17 -59.47
N ALA A 14 -10.32 -76.88 -60.46
CA ALA A 14 -10.92 -75.61 -60.59
C ALA A 14 -11.85 -75.24 -59.40
N LEU A 15 -12.59 -76.27 -58.87
CA LEU A 15 -13.42 -76.08 -57.69
C LEU A 15 -12.57 -75.83 -56.45
N ALA A 16 -11.49 -76.56 -56.29
CA ALA A 16 -10.54 -76.41 -55.17
C ALA A 16 -9.89 -75.04 -55.21
N LEU A 17 -9.50 -74.57 -56.41
CA LEU A 17 -8.93 -73.19 -56.59
C LEU A 17 -9.94 -72.11 -56.25
N ALA A 18 -11.19 -72.25 -56.71
CA ALA A 18 -12.26 -71.29 -56.40
C ALA A 18 -12.55 -71.25 -54.88
N VAL A 19 -12.54 -72.35 -54.18
CA VAL A 19 -12.69 -72.44 -52.73
C VAL A 19 -11.49 -71.81 -52.04
N CYS A 20 -10.25 -72.06 -52.46
CA CYS A 20 -9.09 -71.37 -51.91
C CYS A 20 -9.07 -69.91 -52.11
N VAL A 21 -9.48 -69.38 -53.30
CA VAL A 21 -9.61 -68.00 -53.58
C VAL A 21 -10.73 -67.38 -52.73
N GLY A 22 -11.84 -68.05 -52.56
CA GLY A 22 -12.95 -67.62 -51.71
C GLY A 22 -12.53 -67.47 -50.22
N ILE A 23 -11.78 -68.50 -49.69
CA ILE A 23 -11.25 -68.46 -48.33
C ILE A 23 -10.22 -67.32 -48.17
N ALA A 24 -9.32 -67.12 -49.14
CA ALA A 24 -8.34 -66.11 -49.13
C ALA A 24 -9.02 -64.66 -49.16
N ALA A 25 -10.03 -64.51 -50.02
CA ALA A 25 -10.81 -63.25 -50.08
C ALA A 25 -11.57 -63.00 -48.76
N ALA A 26 -12.20 -64.03 -48.16
CA ALA A 26 -12.87 -63.95 -46.90
C ALA A 26 -11.92 -63.56 -45.75
N LEU A 27 -10.71 -64.15 -45.73
CA LEU A 27 -9.66 -63.79 -44.75
C LEU A 27 -9.15 -62.37 -44.92
N VAL A 28 -8.97 -61.88 -46.14
CA VAL A 28 -8.58 -60.49 -46.42
C VAL A 28 -9.70 -59.54 -45.97
N ILE A 29 -10.95 -59.84 -46.31
CA ILE A 29 -12.10 -59.02 -45.88
C ILE A 29 -12.25 -58.97 -44.37
N SER A 30 -12.06 -60.13 -43.69
CA SER A 30 -12.12 -60.16 -42.24
C SER A 30 -10.99 -59.36 -41.57
N LYS A 31 -9.76 -59.47 -42.09
CA LYS A 31 -8.61 -58.66 -41.59
C LYS A 31 -8.82 -57.16 -41.87
N THR A 32 -9.36 -56.76 -43.00
CA THR A 32 -9.61 -55.32 -43.28
C THR A 32 -10.73 -54.78 -42.38
N ARG A 33 -11.79 -55.56 -42.13
CA ARG A 33 -12.83 -55.19 -41.18
C ARG A 33 -12.29 -55.07 -39.75
N GLN A 34 -11.44 -56.02 -39.33
CA GLN A 34 -10.84 -55.97 -38.01
C GLN A 34 -9.94 -54.75 -37.86
N ARG A 35 -9.08 -54.47 -38.84
CA ARG A 35 -8.21 -53.24 -38.81
C ARG A 35 -9.06 -51.95 -38.81
N ALA A 36 -10.17 -51.92 -39.56
CA ALA A 36 -11.07 -50.77 -39.56
C ALA A 36 -11.74 -50.58 -38.17
N ALA A 37 -12.14 -51.68 -37.52
CA ALA A 37 -12.72 -51.63 -36.18
C ALA A 37 -11.70 -51.20 -35.13
N GLU A 38 -10.44 -51.72 -35.20
CA GLU A 38 -9.35 -51.29 -34.33
C GLU A 38 -9.02 -49.81 -34.51
N ALA A 39 -8.94 -49.33 -35.74
CA ALA A 39 -8.72 -47.92 -36.07
C ALA A 39 -9.84 -47.01 -35.55
N ALA A 40 -11.11 -47.42 -35.70
CA ALA A 40 -12.25 -46.72 -35.15
C ALA A 40 -12.27 -46.67 -33.64
N ALA A 41 -11.92 -47.77 -32.97
CA ALA A 41 -11.78 -47.83 -31.52
C ALA A 41 -10.62 -46.92 -31.00
N ALA A 42 -9.48 -46.95 -31.70
CA ALA A 42 -8.36 -46.05 -31.39
C ALA A 42 -8.70 -44.56 -31.58
N ALA A 43 -9.40 -44.22 -32.66
CA ALA A 43 -9.86 -42.86 -32.92
C ALA A 43 -10.87 -42.38 -31.83
N SER A 44 -11.80 -43.25 -31.43
CA SER A 44 -12.75 -42.99 -30.36
C SER A 44 -12.04 -42.80 -29.00
N ALA A 45 -11.04 -43.61 -28.67
CA ALA A 45 -10.25 -43.49 -27.46
C ALA A 45 -9.41 -42.19 -27.44
N ALA A 46 -8.81 -41.80 -28.59
CA ALA A 46 -8.10 -40.54 -28.72
C ALA A 46 -9.01 -39.34 -28.54
N ALA A 47 -10.18 -39.35 -29.18
CA ALA A 47 -11.18 -38.27 -29.03
C ALA A 47 -11.68 -38.16 -27.57
N ALA A 48 -11.91 -39.28 -26.88
CA ALA A 48 -12.27 -39.29 -25.46
C ALA A 48 -11.15 -38.74 -24.56
N SER A 49 -9.88 -39.06 -24.87
CA SER A 49 -8.74 -38.50 -24.16
C SER A 49 -8.57 -37.00 -24.35
N GLU A 50 -8.75 -36.48 -25.58
CA GLU A 50 -8.73 -35.05 -25.85
C GLU A 50 -9.88 -34.31 -25.15
N ALA A 51 -11.09 -34.88 -25.19
CA ALA A 51 -12.23 -34.31 -24.47
C ALA A 51 -12.01 -34.28 -22.94
N ALA A 52 -11.40 -35.32 -22.38
CA ALA A 52 -11.06 -35.34 -20.96
C ALA A 52 -10.03 -34.27 -20.58
N LYS A 53 -8.99 -34.11 -21.42
CA LYS A 53 -7.99 -33.03 -21.21
C LYS A 53 -8.61 -31.63 -21.32
N ALA A 54 -9.46 -31.40 -22.31
CA ALA A 54 -10.13 -30.13 -22.46
C ALA A 54 -11.04 -29.80 -21.26
N ALA A 55 -11.75 -30.80 -20.73
CA ALA A 55 -12.58 -30.65 -19.54
C ALA A 55 -11.73 -30.37 -18.28
N GLU A 56 -10.57 -31.00 -18.15
CA GLU A 56 -9.64 -30.76 -17.05
C GLU A 56 -9.03 -29.33 -17.12
N GLU A 57 -8.65 -28.88 -18.32
CA GLU A 57 -8.16 -27.51 -18.54
C GLU A 57 -9.25 -26.46 -18.26
N GLU A 58 -10.48 -26.72 -18.68
CA GLU A 58 -11.62 -25.83 -18.39
C GLU A 58 -11.91 -25.76 -16.88
N ALA A 59 -11.89 -26.89 -16.20
CA ALA A 59 -12.06 -26.97 -14.75
C ALA A 59 -10.92 -26.25 -14.00
N ALA A 60 -9.68 -26.39 -14.47
CA ALA A 60 -8.53 -25.69 -13.90
C ALA A 60 -8.63 -24.15 -14.08
N ARG A 61 -9.07 -23.69 -15.24
CA ARG A 61 -9.32 -22.26 -15.49
C ARG A 61 -10.43 -21.72 -14.59
N ALA A 62 -11.55 -22.42 -14.51
CA ALA A 62 -12.66 -22.03 -13.65
C ALA A 62 -12.25 -21.98 -12.16
N ALA A 63 -11.43 -22.94 -11.72
CA ALA A 63 -10.89 -22.93 -10.36
C ALA A 63 -9.92 -21.76 -10.11
N SER A 64 -9.09 -21.41 -11.10
CA SER A 64 -8.19 -20.25 -11.02
C SER A 64 -8.97 -18.94 -10.97
N GLU A 65 -9.97 -18.76 -11.82
CA GLU A 65 -10.83 -17.58 -11.84
C GLU A 65 -11.61 -17.44 -10.52
N ALA A 66 -12.13 -18.54 -9.98
CA ALA A 66 -12.83 -18.52 -8.70
C ALA A 66 -11.87 -18.17 -7.52
N ALA A 67 -10.63 -18.67 -7.56
CA ALA A 67 -9.63 -18.33 -6.55
C ALA A 67 -9.20 -16.87 -6.61
N GLU A 68 -9.07 -16.33 -7.82
CA GLU A 68 -8.76 -14.90 -8.02
C GLU A 68 -9.91 -14.00 -7.55
N ALA A 69 -11.14 -14.33 -7.89
CA ALA A 69 -12.32 -13.62 -7.41
C ALA A 69 -12.45 -13.66 -5.89
N ALA A 70 -12.14 -14.79 -5.25
CA ALA A 70 -12.14 -14.91 -3.81
C ALA A 70 -11.08 -14.02 -3.14
N ARG A 71 -9.87 -13.94 -3.72
CA ARG A 71 -8.82 -13.04 -3.23
C ARG A 71 -9.20 -11.57 -3.37
N GLN A 72 -9.75 -11.18 -4.50
CA GLN A 72 -10.21 -9.81 -4.73
C GLN A 72 -11.32 -9.42 -3.75
N GLU A 73 -12.23 -10.33 -3.45
CA GLU A 73 -13.28 -10.10 -2.47
C GLU A 73 -12.73 -9.98 -1.04
N GLU A 74 -11.76 -10.83 -0.67
CA GLU A 74 -11.07 -10.74 0.62
C GLU A 74 -10.31 -9.41 0.77
N GLU A 75 -9.58 -8.99 -0.27
CA GLU A 75 -8.88 -7.71 -0.32
C GLU A 75 -9.85 -6.53 -0.21
N ARG A 76 -10.98 -6.59 -0.91
CA ARG A 76 -12.04 -5.58 -0.83
C ARG A 76 -12.60 -5.45 0.58
N LEU A 77 -12.93 -6.59 1.22
CA LEU A 77 -13.45 -6.61 2.59
C LEU A 77 -12.40 -6.11 3.60
N ALA A 78 -11.13 -6.46 3.42
CA ALA A 78 -10.04 -5.97 4.24
C ALA A 78 -9.87 -4.45 4.09
N ALA A 79 -9.92 -3.93 2.87
CA ALA A 79 -9.85 -2.49 2.59
C ALA A 79 -11.05 -1.74 3.19
N GLU A 80 -12.26 -2.28 3.10
CA GLU A 80 -13.46 -1.70 3.70
C GLU A 80 -13.38 -1.67 5.23
N ALA A 81 -12.89 -2.75 5.84
CA ALA A 81 -12.68 -2.81 7.29
C ALA A 81 -11.61 -1.82 7.76
N ALA A 82 -10.51 -1.67 6.99
CA ALA A 82 -9.47 -0.68 7.27
C ALA A 82 -10.00 0.75 7.15
N ALA A 83 -10.80 1.04 6.12
CA ALA A 83 -11.44 2.34 5.94
C ALA A 83 -12.43 2.68 7.07
N ALA A 84 -13.22 1.71 7.53
CA ALA A 84 -14.13 1.90 8.64
C ALA A 84 -13.37 2.20 9.95
N LYS A 85 -12.29 1.45 10.23
CA LYS A 85 -11.43 1.68 11.39
C LYS A 85 -10.78 3.06 11.34
N ARG A 86 -10.32 3.47 10.14
CA ARG A 86 -9.75 4.80 9.93
C ARG A 86 -10.77 5.91 10.18
N ALA A 87 -12.00 5.77 9.70
CA ALA A 87 -13.07 6.73 9.94
C ALA A 87 -13.39 6.88 11.44
N GLU A 88 -13.36 5.78 12.21
CA GLU A 88 -13.50 5.83 13.65
C GLU A 88 -12.34 6.56 14.34
N GLN A 89 -11.10 6.30 13.90
CA GLN A 89 -9.91 6.98 14.41
C GLN A 89 -9.95 8.49 14.12
N VAL A 90 -10.33 8.89 12.90
CA VAL A 90 -10.50 10.29 12.51
C VAL A 90 -11.55 10.98 13.38
N THR A 91 -12.68 10.31 13.64
CA THR A 91 -13.74 10.87 14.49
C THR A 91 -13.26 11.07 15.92
N ALA A 92 -12.51 10.10 16.48
CA ALA A 92 -11.94 10.21 17.81
C ALA A 92 -10.88 11.32 17.88
N ALA A 93 -9.98 11.37 16.90
CA ALA A 93 -8.97 12.41 16.78
C ALA A 93 -9.59 13.82 16.69
N GLN A 94 -10.65 13.98 15.90
CA GLN A 94 -11.40 15.24 15.81
C GLN A 94 -11.98 15.66 17.16
N ALA A 95 -12.53 14.72 17.93
CA ALA A 95 -13.10 15.01 19.25
C ALA A 95 -12.01 15.47 20.24
N GLU A 96 -10.82 14.85 20.20
CA GLU A 96 -9.68 15.28 21.04
C GLU A 96 -9.19 16.67 20.59
N HIS A 97 -9.02 16.90 19.31
CA HIS A 97 -8.64 18.19 18.76
C HIS A 97 -9.62 19.32 19.17
N ASP A 98 -10.93 19.08 19.03
CA ASP A 98 -11.97 20.09 19.34
C ASP A 98 -12.10 20.36 20.85
N SER A 99 -11.54 19.49 21.69
CA SER A 99 -11.55 19.65 23.15
C SER A 99 -10.40 20.50 23.69
N VAL A 100 -9.37 20.80 22.87
CA VAL A 100 -8.15 21.50 23.26
C VAL A 100 -8.44 22.89 23.80
N GLN A 101 -7.88 23.19 24.99
CA GLN A 101 -7.99 24.46 25.66
C GLN A 101 -6.62 25.10 25.89
N TYR A 102 -6.59 26.41 26.00
CA TYR A 102 -5.35 27.14 26.30
C TYR A 102 -4.69 26.62 27.57
N GLY A 103 -3.42 26.24 27.45
CA GLY A 103 -2.59 25.69 28.53
C GLY A 103 -2.52 24.18 28.55
N ASP A 104 -3.33 23.49 27.76
CA ASP A 104 -3.31 22.02 27.66
C ASP A 104 -1.99 21.51 27.08
N LYS A 105 -1.60 20.33 27.51
CA LYS A 105 -0.53 19.59 26.88
C LYS A 105 -1.08 18.93 25.62
N LEU A 106 -0.51 19.28 24.47
CA LEU A 106 -0.88 18.70 23.17
C LEU A 106 -0.20 17.35 22.93
N GLY A 107 1.00 17.17 23.53
CA GLY A 107 1.82 15.99 23.29
C GLY A 107 3.32 16.25 23.41
N ARG A 108 4.08 15.93 22.36
CA ARG A 108 5.54 16.03 22.32
C ARG A 108 6.01 16.61 20.98
N ILE A 109 7.11 17.33 21.01
CA ILE A 109 7.87 17.78 19.84
C ILE A 109 9.29 17.28 19.89
N TRP A 110 9.84 16.82 18.76
CA TRP A 110 11.29 16.63 18.61
C TRP A 110 11.73 16.95 17.18
N VAL A 111 13.03 17.31 17.05
CA VAL A 111 13.64 17.68 15.77
C VAL A 111 14.84 16.79 15.51
N GLU A 112 14.85 16.11 14.37
CA GLU A 112 15.95 15.21 14.00
C GLU A 112 17.29 15.94 13.91
N GLY A 113 18.33 15.29 14.41
CA GLY A 113 19.69 15.83 14.39
C GLY A 113 19.96 16.93 15.43
N THR A 114 19.02 17.18 16.35
CA THR A 114 19.15 18.13 17.46
C THR A 114 18.83 17.48 18.80
N ASN A 115 19.05 18.22 19.91
CA ASN A 115 18.59 17.84 21.24
C ASN A 115 17.20 18.43 21.59
N VAL A 116 16.49 19.01 20.62
CA VAL A 116 15.12 19.48 20.81
C VAL A 116 14.20 18.27 20.93
N ASP A 117 13.76 17.99 22.15
CA ASP A 117 12.87 16.89 22.51
C ASP A 117 12.15 17.24 23.81
N CYS A 118 10.88 17.64 23.74
CA CYS A 118 10.15 18.13 24.92
C CYS A 118 8.62 18.02 24.74
N ALA A 119 7.91 18.27 25.84
CA ALA A 119 6.45 18.40 25.81
C ALA A 119 6.02 19.63 24.98
N LEU A 120 4.90 19.48 24.25
CA LEU A 120 4.27 20.54 23.49
C LEU A 120 2.97 20.95 24.19
N TYR A 121 2.73 22.25 24.29
CA TYR A 121 1.55 22.83 24.95
C TYR A 121 0.82 23.80 24.02
N TRP A 122 -0.50 23.95 24.21
CA TRP A 122 -1.28 24.98 23.55
C TRP A 122 -1.16 26.30 24.33
N GLY A 123 -0.58 27.31 23.72
CA GLY A 123 -0.22 28.60 24.33
C GLY A 123 1.27 28.84 24.33
N ASP A 124 1.67 30.11 24.24
CA ASP A 124 3.04 30.59 24.09
C ASP A 124 3.44 31.55 25.21
N SER A 125 2.89 31.38 26.41
CA SER A 125 3.28 32.16 27.59
C SER A 125 4.47 31.53 28.33
N GLU A 126 5.04 32.29 29.26
CA GLU A 126 6.10 31.83 30.17
C GLU A 126 5.73 30.53 30.90
N GLY A 127 4.41 30.33 31.18
CA GLY A 127 3.92 29.11 31.83
C GLY A 127 4.12 27.85 31.00
N GLN A 128 3.97 27.94 29.67
CA GLN A 128 4.21 26.86 28.73
C GLN A 128 5.71 26.71 28.45
N PHE A 129 6.42 27.78 28.16
CA PHE A 129 7.86 27.76 27.88
C PHE A 129 8.71 27.24 29.06
N GLY A 130 8.24 27.42 30.30
CA GLY A 130 8.88 26.85 31.48
C GLY A 130 8.71 25.32 31.62
N ARG A 131 7.80 24.68 30.84
CA ARG A 131 7.51 23.25 30.90
C ARG A 131 7.85 22.50 29.63
N GLY A 132 8.08 23.22 28.51
CA GLY A 132 8.33 22.63 27.21
C GLY A 132 8.31 23.66 26.09
N ALA A 133 7.83 23.27 24.93
CA ALA A 133 7.53 24.13 23.82
C ALA A 133 6.06 24.60 23.89
N GLY A 134 5.80 25.80 23.40
CA GLY A 134 4.48 26.40 23.34
C GLY A 134 4.05 26.63 21.91
N CYS A 135 2.90 26.07 21.51
CA CYS A 135 2.24 26.38 20.26
C CYS A 135 1.36 27.62 20.45
N ARG A 136 1.55 28.65 19.61
CA ARG A 136 0.81 29.90 19.69
C ARG A 136 -0.69 29.69 19.50
N ALA A 137 -1.46 30.15 20.48
CA ALA A 137 -2.90 29.99 20.57
C ALA A 137 -3.67 31.28 20.21
N GLU A 138 -3.27 31.95 19.15
CA GLU A 138 -3.91 33.14 18.62
C GLU A 138 -4.64 32.80 17.32
N SER A 139 -5.58 33.69 16.92
CA SER A 139 -6.44 33.43 15.74
C SER A 139 -5.71 33.39 14.39
N ASP A 140 -4.45 33.75 14.36
CA ASP A 140 -3.55 33.73 13.19
C ASP A 140 -2.67 32.48 13.09
N CYS A 141 -2.79 31.56 14.08
CA CYS A 141 -2.09 30.29 14.17
C CYS A 141 -3.09 29.15 14.41
N VAL A 142 -2.67 27.94 14.11
CA VAL A 142 -3.53 26.75 14.12
C VAL A 142 -2.94 25.61 14.92
N LEU A 143 -3.77 24.64 15.30
CA LEU A 143 -3.33 23.38 15.87
C LEU A 143 -2.66 22.49 14.79
N PRO A 144 -1.75 21.59 15.18
CA PRO A 144 -1.21 20.59 14.27
C PRO A 144 -2.31 19.79 13.57
N GLY A 145 -2.24 19.71 12.22
CA GLY A 145 -3.21 19.04 11.36
C GLY A 145 -4.20 19.97 10.67
N GLU A 146 -4.31 21.22 11.09
CA GLU A 146 -5.14 22.22 10.42
C GLU A 146 -4.40 22.92 9.27
N ASN A 147 -5.17 23.53 8.37
CA ASN A 147 -4.63 24.43 7.34
C ASN A 147 -4.24 25.75 7.96
N GLY A 148 -2.97 26.11 7.81
CA GLY A 148 -2.41 27.32 8.42
C GLY A 148 -1.02 27.10 9.00
N THR A 149 -0.56 28.05 9.80
CA THR A 149 0.76 27.99 10.42
C THR A 149 0.69 27.49 11.85
N VAL A 150 1.30 26.33 12.10
CA VAL A 150 1.63 25.85 13.45
C VAL A 150 2.89 26.58 13.90
N PHE A 151 2.76 27.54 14.84
CA PHE A 151 3.83 28.41 15.27
C PHE A 151 4.27 28.07 16.69
N ILE A 152 5.48 27.50 16.84
CA ILE A 152 5.95 26.91 18.10
C ILE A 152 7.20 27.60 18.61
N GLY A 153 7.14 28.10 19.82
CA GLY A 153 8.26 28.72 20.51
C GLY A 153 8.82 27.86 21.64
N GLY A 154 10.05 28.18 22.02
CA GLY A 154 10.71 27.61 23.19
C GLY A 154 11.89 28.47 23.62
N HIS A 155 12.24 28.39 24.92
CA HIS A 155 13.38 29.14 25.44
C HIS A 155 14.71 28.66 24.90
N THR A 156 15.55 29.62 24.46
CA THR A 156 16.93 29.34 24.02
C THR A 156 17.84 28.83 25.13
N GLY A 157 17.46 29.02 26.39
CA GLY A 157 18.24 28.53 27.55
C GLY A 157 17.87 27.13 28.03
N THR A 158 16.79 26.52 27.48
CA THR A 158 16.28 25.24 27.93
C THR A 158 15.94 24.32 26.75
N TYR A 159 14.67 24.20 26.41
CA TYR A 159 14.16 23.20 25.49
C TYR A 159 14.57 23.42 24.04
N PHE A 160 14.75 24.68 23.61
CA PHE A 160 15.18 25.02 22.26
C PHE A 160 16.64 25.53 22.20
N SER A 161 17.44 25.18 23.20
CA SER A 161 18.85 25.58 23.26
C SER A 161 19.68 25.06 22.09
N ASP A 162 19.30 23.94 21.52
CA ASP A 162 19.98 23.30 20.38
C ASP A 162 19.25 23.45 19.06
N LEU A 163 18.24 24.34 18.97
CA LEU A 163 17.51 24.57 17.73
C LEU A 163 18.42 25.06 16.59
N GLY A 164 19.55 25.70 16.95
CA GLY A 164 20.56 26.14 15.99
C GLY A 164 21.32 25.03 15.27
N SER A 165 21.26 23.80 15.78
CA SER A 165 21.85 22.61 15.13
C SER A 165 20.98 22.03 14.01
N THR A 166 19.75 22.52 13.86
CA THR A 166 18.81 22.05 12.80
C THR A 166 19.45 22.19 11.42
N GLN A 167 19.23 21.19 10.57
CA GLN A 167 19.73 21.16 9.20
C GLN A 167 18.58 21.27 8.20
N LEU A 168 18.85 21.79 7.01
CA LEU A 168 17.89 21.72 5.90
C LEU A 168 17.54 20.26 5.61
N GLY A 169 16.24 19.99 5.48
CA GLY A 169 15.74 18.65 5.24
C GLY A 169 15.55 17.79 6.50
N ALA A 170 15.94 18.27 7.70
CA ALA A 170 15.59 17.61 8.97
C ALA A 170 14.08 17.51 9.14
N ILE A 171 13.62 16.51 9.89
CA ILE A 171 12.21 16.31 10.16
C ILE A 171 11.88 16.82 11.55
N ILE A 172 10.82 17.62 11.63
CA ILE A 172 10.16 18.01 12.87
C ILE A 172 8.99 17.08 13.08
N HIS A 173 8.90 16.47 14.25
CA HIS A 173 7.82 15.57 14.63
C HIS A 173 6.97 16.21 15.71
N LEU A 174 5.67 16.23 15.52
CA LEU A 174 4.67 16.65 16.50
C LEU A 174 3.77 15.43 16.76
N GLU A 175 3.93 14.81 17.93
CA GLU A 175 3.11 13.71 18.41
C GLU A 175 2.00 14.30 19.31
N THR A 176 0.74 14.13 18.93
CA THR A 176 -0.42 14.67 19.66
C THR A 176 -1.43 13.58 19.97
N ASP A 177 -2.39 13.86 20.85
CA ASP A 177 -3.45 12.92 21.21
C ASP A 177 -4.40 12.61 20.03
N TRP A 178 -4.39 13.47 18.97
CA TRP A 178 -5.22 13.29 17.76
C TRP A 178 -4.43 12.89 16.51
N GLY A 179 -3.09 12.78 16.57
CA GLY A 179 -2.29 12.31 15.45
C GLY A 179 -0.83 12.71 15.51
N ASP A 180 -0.06 12.15 14.59
CA ASP A 180 1.36 12.40 14.42
C ASP A 180 1.57 13.22 13.14
N PHE A 181 2.22 14.37 13.29
CA PHE A 181 2.47 15.31 12.20
C PHE A 181 3.96 15.46 11.97
N THR A 182 4.37 15.40 10.71
CA THR A 182 5.76 15.56 10.31
C THR A 182 5.94 16.70 9.32
N TYR A 183 6.93 17.54 9.59
CA TYR A 183 7.29 18.67 8.74
C TYR A 183 8.75 18.61 8.38
N LYS A 184 9.08 18.85 7.13
CA LYS A 184 10.46 18.90 6.63
C LYS A 184 10.97 20.33 6.60
N VAL A 185 12.11 20.56 7.24
CA VAL A 185 12.75 21.87 7.28
C VAL A 185 13.17 22.32 5.87
N THR A 186 12.68 23.47 5.46
CA THR A 186 12.90 24.08 4.14
C THR A 186 13.71 25.35 4.18
N ASP A 187 13.75 26.05 5.32
CA ASP A 187 14.55 27.28 5.48
C ASP A 187 14.83 27.59 6.96
N MET A 188 15.85 28.39 7.21
CA MET A 188 16.20 28.88 8.54
C MET A 188 16.70 30.32 8.45
N GLN A 189 16.18 31.21 9.29
CA GLN A 189 16.50 32.63 9.25
C GLN A 189 16.65 33.22 10.65
N VAL A 190 17.48 34.27 10.77
CA VAL A 190 17.42 35.18 11.91
C VAL A 190 16.52 36.35 11.50
N ILE A 191 15.45 36.54 12.26
CA ILE A 191 14.43 37.57 12.01
C ILE A 191 14.31 38.46 13.22
N GLN A 192 13.71 39.65 13.05
CA GLN A 192 13.30 40.50 14.18
C GLN A 192 11.97 39.99 14.73
N GLU A 193 11.73 40.19 16.02
CA GLU A 193 10.43 39.86 16.64
C GLU A 193 9.26 40.68 16.06
N THR A 194 9.56 41.74 15.34
CA THR A 194 8.59 42.60 14.65
C THR A 194 8.37 42.25 13.18
N ASP A 195 9.11 41.24 12.65
CA ASP A 195 9.02 40.83 11.24
C ASP A 195 7.80 39.89 11.03
N VAL A 196 6.59 40.43 11.24
CA VAL A 196 5.32 39.68 11.16
C VAL A 196 5.06 39.06 9.79
N ASP A 197 5.60 39.66 8.73
CA ASP A 197 5.51 39.19 7.36
C ASP A 197 6.31 37.89 7.12
N LYS A 198 7.24 37.57 8.02
CA LYS A 198 8.08 36.36 7.94
C LYS A 198 7.53 35.18 8.70
N VAL A 199 6.47 35.34 9.48
CA VAL A 199 5.92 34.25 10.30
C VAL A 199 4.72 33.52 9.68
N ARG A 200 4.38 33.83 8.44
CA ARG A 200 3.32 33.19 7.63
C ARG A 200 1.96 33.13 8.35
N TRP A 201 1.63 34.14 9.19
CA TRP A 201 0.36 34.18 9.89
C TRP A 201 -0.81 34.26 8.91
N GLY A 202 -1.88 33.53 9.18
CA GLY A 202 -3.05 33.47 8.31
C GLY A 202 -2.78 32.78 6.97
N ALA A 203 -1.75 31.91 6.89
CA ALA A 203 -1.52 31.10 5.70
C ALA A 203 -2.71 30.15 5.46
N GLU A 204 -3.05 29.93 4.19
CA GLU A 204 -4.11 29.00 3.78
C GLU A 204 -3.59 27.56 3.68
N GLU A 205 -2.27 27.39 3.50
CA GLU A 205 -1.60 26.10 3.38
C GLU A 205 -0.95 25.70 4.71
N PRO A 206 -0.92 24.40 5.04
CA PRO A 206 -0.28 23.92 6.25
C PRO A 206 1.22 24.24 6.26
N SER A 207 1.72 24.75 7.38
CA SER A 207 3.15 25.00 7.60
C SER A 207 3.49 24.90 9.08
N CYS A 208 4.78 24.71 9.38
CA CYS A 208 5.29 24.74 10.75
C CYS A 208 6.46 25.70 10.84
N ILE A 209 6.46 26.54 11.88
CA ILE A 209 7.60 27.41 12.18
C ILE A 209 7.98 27.20 13.64
N LEU A 210 9.24 26.84 13.87
CA LEU A 210 9.83 26.82 15.21
C LEU A 210 10.64 28.08 15.44
N TYR A 211 10.59 28.66 16.64
CA TYR A 211 11.39 29.85 16.94
C TYR A 211 11.92 29.83 18.37
N THR A 212 13.04 30.52 18.53
CA THR A 212 13.64 30.80 19.84
C THR A 212 14.35 32.15 19.83
N CYS A 213 14.69 32.68 21.01
CA CYS A 213 15.49 33.91 21.11
C CYS A 213 16.88 33.73 20.48
N TYR A 214 17.38 34.75 19.83
CA TYR A 214 18.72 34.80 19.23
C TYR A 214 19.45 36.10 19.69
N PRO A 215 20.78 36.06 19.94
CA PRO A 215 21.71 34.92 19.84
C PRO A 215 21.45 33.81 20.89
N PHE A 216 21.85 32.59 20.56
CA PHE A 216 21.77 31.46 21.49
C PHE A 216 22.60 31.69 22.75
N GLY A 217 22.13 31.16 23.88
CA GLY A 217 22.81 31.28 25.17
C GLY A 217 22.64 32.61 25.86
N ILE A 218 21.95 33.57 25.29
CA ILE A 218 21.59 34.86 25.93
C ILE A 218 20.30 34.65 26.72
N LEU A 219 20.33 34.84 28.03
CA LEU A 219 19.18 34.64 28.93
C LEU A 219 18.34 35.90 29.15
N THR A 220 18.70 37.03 28.53
CA THR A 220 17.95 38.26 28.59
C THR A 220 17.13 38.44 27.32
N HIS A 221 16.10 39.29 27.38
CA HIS A 221 15.32 39.60 26.19
C HIS A 221 16.20 40.14 25.07
N THR A 222 16.01 39.58 23.86
CA THR A 222 16.66 40.05 22.63
C THR A 222 15.58 40.29 21.57
N PRO A 223 15.77 41.27 20.68
CA PRO A 223 14.79 41.58 19.63
C PRO A 223 14.86 40.58 18.45
N GLN A 224 15.83 39.69 18.45
CA GLN A 224 16.01 38.72 17.35
C GLN A 224 15.47 37.33 17.72
N ARG A 225 14.99 36.63 16.71
CA ARG A 225 14.54 35.23 16.78
C ARG A 225 15.27 34.40 15.73
N TYR A 226 15.69 33.21 16.12
CA TYR A 226 16.05 32.17 15.15
C TYR A 226 14.81 31.41 14.79
N ALA A 227 14.42 31.44 13.52
CA ALA A 227 13.23 30.81 13.01
C ALA A 227 13.61 29.66 12.05
N VAL A 228 12.97 28.52 12.22
CA VAL A 228 13.08 27.31 11.38
C VAL A 228 11.75 27.11 10.70
N TYR A 229 11.74 27.15 9.36
CA TYR A 229 10.57 26.99 8.53
C TYR A 229 10.48 25.57 8.00
N ALA A 230 9.31 24.99 8.04
CA ALA A 230 9.10 23.62 7.59
C ALA A 230 7.74 23.46 6.91
N ASP A 231 7.68 22.61 5.91
CA ASP A 231 6.47 22.27 5.17
C ASP A 231 6.07 20.81 5.45
N PRO A 232 4.77 20.47 5.43
CA PRO A 232 4.32 19.13 5.76
C PRO A 232 4.89 18.08 4.81
N VAL A 233 5.30 16.92 5.35
CA VAL A 233 5.83 15.79 4.56
C VAL A 233 4.71 14.82 4.21
N SER A 234 3.76 14.61 5.11
CA SER A 234 2.52 13.88 4.89
C SER A 234 1.50 14.36 5.92
N ALA A 235 0.34 14.76 5.48
CA ALA A 235 -0.80 14.95 6.35
C ALA A 235 -2.05 14.56 5.57
N ASP A 236 -2.78 13.59 6.06
CA ASP A 236 -4.21 13.68 5.92
C ASP A 236 -4.73 14.66 6.98
N GLU A 237 -5.94 15.16 6.79
CA GLU A 237 -6.55 16.27 7.52
C GLU A 237 -6.49 16.17 9.06
N TYR A 238 -6.12 15.00 9.63
CA TYR A 238 -6.01 14.72 11.06
C TYR A 238 -4.77 13.90 11.43
N GLY A 239 -3.69 13.94 10.64
CA GLY A 239 -2.41 13.35 11.00
C GLY A 239 -2.41 11.85 11.29
N VAL A 240 -3.50 11.14 10.98
CA VAL A 240 -3.54 9.69 11.07
C VAL A 240 -2.72 9.14 9.90
N VAL A 241 -1.41 9.17 10.06
CA VAL A 241 -0.51 8.45 9.17
C VAL A 241 -0.80 6.96 9.35
N PRO A 242 -1.09 6.20 8.29
CA PRO A 242 -1.05 4.75 8.39
C PRO A 242 0.33 4.39 8.94
N SER A 243 0.37 3.68 10.06
CA SER A 243 1.63 3.12 10.55
C SER A 243 2.16 2.23 9.43
N GLU A 244 3.15 2.71 8.68
CA GLU A 244 3.95 1.85 7.84
C GLU A 244 4.55 0.82 8.79
N THR A 245 4.07 -0.40 8.66
CA THR A 245 4.61 -1.56 9.34
C THR A 245 6.08 -1.59 8.97
N THR A 246 6.93 -1.19 9.90
CA THR A 246 8.38 -1.37 9.78
C THR A 246 8.60 -2.87 9.73
N GLU A 247 8.63 -3.45 8.54
CA GLU A 247 9.21 -4.77 8.34
C GLU A 247 10.68 -4.68 8.73
N LYS A 248 10.97 -5.40 9.81
CA LYS A 248 12.34 -5.71 10.23
C LYS A 248 12.84 -6.92 9.48
#